data_456a9bc3fc5657b7b75aee6a9c879c3d
#
_entry.id   456a9bc3fc5657b7b75aee6a9c879c3d
#
_cell.length_a   1.000
_cell.length_b   1.000
_cell.length_c   1.000
_cell.angle_alpha   90.00
_cell.angle_beta   90.00
_cell.angle_gamma   90.00
#
_symmetry.space_group_name_H-M   'P 1'
#
loop_
_entity.id
_entity.type
_entity.pdbx_description
1 polymer ?
#
loop_
_entity_poly.entity_id
_entity_poly.type
_entity_poly.pdbx_seq_one_letter_code
_entity_poly.pdbx_strand_id
1 'polypeptide(L)'
;MDATPAQQPFQPADSPTLAELEQRDDFVARHIGPCASETVAMLASIGVSSLEQLIDQTVPAAIRLRAPLALAEPRPEREALAALRALAGRNRVQHAMIGLGYADTLTPAVVLRNVLENPGWYTAYTPYQAEVAQGRLEALLNYQQMVIDLTGLELANASLLDEATAAAEAMSMARRVSKSGSNRFFVDSGCFPQTIDVVRTRAEYFGFDLV
;
A
#
# COMPACT_ATOMS: atom_id res chain seq x y z
N MET A 1 -66.93 10.38 2.69
CA MET A 1 -66.65 8.92 2.54
C MET A 1 -65.41 8.85 1.62
N ASP A 2 -64.24 8.84 2.24
CA ASP A 2 -62.99 8.75 1.52
C ASP A 2 -62.70 7.26 1.21
N ALA A 3 -62.59 6.98 -0.08
CA ALA A 3 -62.23 5.66 -0.56
C ALA A 3 -60.71 5.44 -0.38
N THR A 4 -60.34 4.53 0.52
CA THR A 4 -58.96 4.05 0.66
C THR A 4 -58.49 3.45 -0.67
N PRO A 5 -57.36 3.87 -1.23
CA PRO A 5 -56.86 3.26 -2.45
C PRO A 5 -56.49 1.80 -2.23
N ALA A 6 -57.01 0.94 -3.07
CA ALA A 6 -56.75 -0.50 -3.05
C ALA A 6 -55.21 -0.73 -3.23
N GLN A 7 -54.61 -1.40 -2.26
CA GLN A 7 -53.24 -1.87 -2.38
C GLN A 7 -53.15 -2.84 -3.55
N GLN A 8 -52.32 -2.54 -4.55
CA GLN A 8 -52.02 -3.49 -5.60
C GLN A 8 -51.38 -4.73 -5.01
N PRO A 9 -51.79 -5.94 -5.43
CA PRO A 9 -51.18 -7.16 -4.95
C PRO A 9 -49.71 -7.24 -5.38
N PHE A 10 -48.85 -7.62 -4.45
CA PHE A 10 -47.43 -7.86 -4.69
C PHE A 10 -47.28 -8.89 -5.83
N GLN A 11 -46.58 -8.50 -6.92
CA GLN A 11 -46.32 -9.41 -8.04
C GLN A 11 -44.95 -10.10 -7.82
N PRO A 12 -44.92 -11.45 -7.80
CA PRO A 12 -43.68 -12.21 -7.57
C PRO A 12 -42.58 -12.00 -8.62
N ALA A 13 -42.92 -11.38 -9.74
CA ALA A 13 -41.95 -11.05 -10.80
C ALA A 13 -40.91 -9.97 -10.43
N ASP A 14 -41.19 -9.18 -9.37
CA ASP A 14 -40.29 -8.10 -8.93
C ASP A 14 -39.39 -8.50 -7.75
N SER A 15 -39.43 -9.76 -7.35
CA SER A 15 -38.56 -10.25 -6.27
C SER A 15 -37.15 -10.53 -6.79
N PRO A 16 -36.10 -9.95 -6.18
CA PRO A 16 -34.73 -10.22 -6.58
C PRO A 16 -34.39 -11.71 -6.42
N THR A 17 -33.62 -12.23 -7.35
CA THR A 17 -33.09 -13.60 -7.25
C THR A 17 -32.10 -13.73 -6.09
N LEU A 18 -31.84 -14.96 -5.64
CA LEU A 18 -30.80 -15.20 -4.63
C LEU A 18 -29.43 -14.67 -5.06
N ALA A 19 -29.09 -14.79 -6.34
CA ALA A 19 -27.82 -14.29 -6.87
C ALA A 19 -27.73 -12.76 -6.77
N GLU A 20 -28.82 -12.04 -7.04
CA GLU A 20 -28.88 -10.59 -6.87
C GLU A 20 -28.84 -10.19 -5.38
N LEU A 21 -29.49 -10.94 -4.50
CA LEU A 21 -29.43 -10.71 -3.05
C LEU A 21 -28.06 -11.02 -2.44
N GLU A 22 -27.30 -11.96 -3.02
CA GLU A 22 -25.94 -12.27 -2.60
C GLU A 22 -24.94 -11.17 -2.97
N GLN A 23 -25.30 -10.25 -3.85
CA GLN A 23 -24.47 -9.09 -4.27
C GLN A 23 -23.05 -9.49 -4.67
N ARG A 24 -22.87 -10.62 -5.36
CA ARG A 24 -21.55 -11.14 -5.74
C ARG A 24 -20.77 -10.19 -6.62
N ASP A 25 -21.47 -9.44 -7.48
CA ASP A 25 -20.88 -8.48 -8.42
C ASP A 25 -20.85 -7.05 -7.92
N ASP A 26 -21.27 -6.81 -6.68
CA ASP A 26 -21.35 -5.48 -6.09
C ASP A 26 -19.98 -4.77 -6.06
N PHE A 27 -18.90 -5.51 -5.80
CA PHE A 27 -17.54 -4.98 -5.88
C PHE A 27 -17.17 -4.51 -7.29
N VAL A 28 -17.53 -5.29 -8.32
CA VAL A 28 -17.26 -4.96 -9.74
C VAL A 28 -17.95 -3.66 -10.11
N ALA A 29 -19.25 -3.52 -9.81
CA ALA A 29 -20.01 -2.31 -10.11
C ALA A 29 -19.45 -1.05 -9.44
N ARG A 30 -18.83 -1.18 -8.27
CA ARG A 30 -18.24 -0.07 -7.52
C ARG A 30 -16.80 0.26 -7.89
N HIS A 31 -16.02 -0.69 -8.45
CA HIS A 31 -14.56 -0.55 -8.56
C HIS A 31 -13.97 -0.80 -9.95
N ILE A 32 -14.69 -1.46 -10.87
CA ILE A 32 -14.13 -1.97 -12.13
C ILE A 32 -14.66 -1.20 -13.36
N GLY A 33 -14.63 0.09 -13.33
CA GLY A 33 -14.84 0.89 -14.54
C GLY A 33 -16.24 0.76 -15.20
N PRO A 34 -16.33 0.89 -16.54
CA PRO A 34 -17.59 0.97 -17.23
C PRO A 34 -18.37 -0.36 -17.26
N CYS A 35 -19.70 -0.27 -17.26
CA CYS A 35 -20.57 -1.42 -17.48
C CYS A 35 -20.55 -1.89 -18.96
N ALA A 36 -21.20 -3.01 -19.25
CA ALA A 36 -21.18 -3.59 -20.60
C ALA A 36 -21.74 -2.63 -21.67
N SER A 37 -22.83 -1.90 -21.38
CA SER A 37 -23.42 -0.94 -22.34
C SER A 37 -22.52 0.26 -22.57
N GLU A 38 -21.87 0.75 -21.53
CA GLU A 38 -20.89 1.84 -21.65
C GLU A 38 -19.66 1.39 -22.44
N THR A 39 -19.17 0.18 -22.21
CA THR A 39 -18.06 -0.42 -22.98
C THR A 39 -18.40 -0.45 -24.47
N VAL A 40 -19.61 -0.88 -24.85
CA VAL A 40 -20.06 -0.88 -26.25
C VAL A 40 -20.06 0.53 -26.83
N ALA A 41 -20.59 1.51 -26.10
CA ALA A 41 -20.61 2.90 -26.55
C ALA A 41 -19.19 3.49 -26.72
N MET A 42 -18.28 3.18 -25.79
CA MET A 42 -16.87 3.61 -25.86
C MET A 42 -16.16 2.98 -27.07
N LEU A 43 -16.34 1.68 -27.33
CA LEU A 43 -15.75 1.00 -28.47
C LEU A 43 -16.26 1.58 -29.79
N ALA A 44 -17.55 1.85 -29.89
CA ALA A 44 -18.13 2.49 -31.05
C ALA A 44 -17.57 3.91 -31.29
N SER A 45 -17.35 4.67 -30.22
CA SER A 45 -16.77 6.03 -30.30
C SER A 45 -15.36 6.06 -30.87
N ILE A 46 -14.56 5.01 -30.60
CA ILE A 46 -13.17 4.89 -31.11
C ILE A 46 -13.09 4.06 -32.40
N GLY A 47 -14.24 3.61 -32.94
CA GLY A 47 -14.32 2.93 -34.23
C GLY A 47 -13.86 1.47 -34.23
N VAL A 48 -13.95 0.78 -33.10
CA VAL A 48 -13.66 -0.66 -32.98
C VAL A 48 -14.89 -1.44 -32.52
N SER A 49 -14.99 -2.71 -32.92
CA SER A 49 -16.17 -3.54 -32.66
C SER A 49 -16.11 -4.35 -31.38
N SER A 50 -14.93 -4.53 -30.80
CA SER A 50 -14.73 -5.34 -29.61
C SER A 50 -13.46 -4.98 -28.86
N LEU A 51 -13.38 -5.35 -27.56
CA LEU A 51 -12.15 -5.23 -26.77
C LEU A 51 -11.01 -6.04 -27.39
N GLU A 52 -11.31 -7.20 -27.94
CA GLU A 52 -10.32 -8.06 -28.61
C GLU A 52 -9.69 -7.32 -29.80
N GLN A 53 -10.51 -6.68 -30.65
CA GLN A 53 -10.01 -5.86 -31.75
C GLN A 53 -9.16 -4.70 -31.25
N LEU A 54 -9.60 -4.02 -30.19
CA LEU A 54 -8.82 -2.94 -29.59
C LEU A 54 -7.45 -3.42 -29.10
N ILE A 55 -7.42 -4.56 -28.41
CA ILE A 55 -6.18 -5.17 -27.90
C ILE A 55 -5.27 -5.56 -29.07
N ASP A 56 -5.81 -6.16 -30.13
CA ASP A 56 -5.04 -6.57 -31.32
C ASP A 56 -4.39 -5.36 -32.02
N GLN A 57 -5.05 -4.21 -32.01
CA GLN A 57 -4.54 -2.98 -32.63
C GLN A 57 -3.54 -2.22 -31.74
N THR A 58 -3.59 -2.39 -30.41
CA THR A 58 -2.81 -1.57 -29.48
C THR A 58 -1.65 -2.33 -28.82
N VAL A 59 -1.80 -3.64 -28.59
CA VAL A 59 -0.78 -4.45 -27.89
C VAL A 59 0.09 -5.18 -28.91
N PRO A 60 1.43 -4.96 -28.90
CA PRO A 60 2.33 -5.68 -29.77
C PRO A 60 2.20 -7.21 -29.58
N ALA A 61 2.18 -7.94 -30.70
CA ALA A 61 1.98 -9.40 -30.68
C ALA A 61 2.99 -10.17 -29.82
N ALA A 62 4.20 -9.65 -29.68
CA ALA A 62 5.28 -10.25 -28.90
C ALA A 62 5.03 -10.25 -27.37
N ILE A 63 4.21 -9.33 -26.87
CA ILE A 63 3.91 -9.22 -25.44
C ILE A 63 2.45 -9.56 -25.10
N ARG A 64 1.65 -9.90 -26.10
CA ARG A 64 0.24 -10.24 -25.92
C ARG A 64 0.07 -11.63 -25.35
N LEU A 65 -0.60 -11.74 -24.20
CA LEU A 65 -1.07 -13.01 -23.67
C LEU A 65 -2.24 -13.52 -24.51
N ARG A 66 -2.15 -14.76 -25.01
CA ARG A 66 -3.18 -15.40 -25.84
C ARG A 66 -4.18 -16.22 -25.03
N ALA A 67 -3.81 -16.63 -23.83
CA ALA A 67 -4.68 -17.35 -22.92
C ALA A 67 -5.12 -16.44 -21.76
N PRO A 68 -6.34 -16.63 -21.24
CA PRO A 68 -6.76 -15.99 -20.00
C PRO A 68 -5.82 -16.33 -18.85
N LEU A 69 -5.69 -15.43 -17.88
CA LEU A 69 -4.96 -15.73 -16.66
C LEU A 69 -5.65 -16.86 -15.89
N ALA A 70 -4.88 -17.82 -15.41
CA ALA A 70 -5.37 -18.90 -14.56
C ALA A 70 -5.61 -18.37 -13.13
N LEU A 71 -6.72 -17.66 -12.94
CA LEU A 71 -7.13 -17.11 -11.65
C LEU A 71 -8.21 -18.01 -11.03
N ALA A 72 -8.26 -18.01 -9.68
CA ALA A 72 -9.37 -18.60 -8.96
C ALA A 72 -10.66 -17.80 -9.22
N GLU A 73 -11.81 -18.46 -8.98
CA GLU A 73 -13.11 -17.80 -9.06
C GLU A 73 -13.17 -16.57 -8.10
N PRO A 74 -13.90 -15.51 -8.50
CA PRO A 74 -14.06 -14.32 -7.69
C PRO A 74 -14.78 -14.65 -6.38
N ARG A 75 -14.45 -13.93 -5.33
CA ARG A 75 -15.07 -14.08 -4.01
C ARG A 75 -15.73 -12.76 -3.59
N PRO A 76 -16.95 -12.79 -3.06
CA PRO A 76 -17.55 -11.62 -2.43
C PRO A 76 -16.75 -11.19 -1.20
N GLU A 77 -16.86 -9.93 -0.81
CA GLU A 77 -16.11 -9.33 0.31
C GLU A 77 -16.16 -10.17 1.60
N ARG A 78 -17.34 -10.68 1.93
CA ARG A 78 -17.53 -11.53 3.12
C ARG A 78 -16.66 -12.80 3.08
N GLU A 79 -16.59 -13.45 1.94
CA GLU A 79 -15.78 -14.67 1.77
C GLU A 79 -14.29 -14.35 1.74
N ALA A 80 -13.89 -13.25 1.11
CA ALA A 80 -12.51 -12.78 1.13
C ALA A 80 -12.03 -12.45 2.55
N LEU A 81 -12.84 -11.75 3.35
CA LEU A 81 -12.54 -11.47 4.75
C LEU A 81 -12.48 -12.74 5.59
N ALA A 82 -13.38 -13.70 5.37
CA ALA A 82 -13.35 -14.98 6.07
C ALA A 82 -12.07 -15.78 5.73
N ALA A 83 -11.68 -15.80 4.46
CA ALA A 83 -10.45 -16.45 4.02
C ALA A 83 -9.19 -15.78 4.62
N LEU A 84 -9.14 -14.45 4.66
CA LEU A 84 -8.04 -13.71 5.30
C LEU A 84 -7.97 -13.98 6.81
N ARG A 85 -9.10 -14.02 7.51
CA ARG A 85 -9.14 -14.39 8.93
C ARG A 85 -8.65 -15.82 9.17
N ALA A 86 -9.05 -16.75 8.29
CA ALA A 86 -8.57 -18.14 8.38
C ALA A 86 -7.06 -18.24 8.16
N LEU A 87 -6.50 -17.47 7.22
CA LEU A 87 -5.05 -17.39 7.00
C LEU A 87 -4.35 -16.76 8.21
N ALA A 88 -4.85 -15.64 8.72
CA ALA A 88 -4.30 -14.98 9.90
C ALA A 88 -4.33 -15.89 11.14
N GLY A 89 -5.40 -16.67 11.31
CA GLY A 89 -5.53 -17.64 12.40
C GLY A 89 -4.52 -18.81 12.36
N ARG A 90 -3.81 -19.00 11.25
CA ARG A 90 -2.72 -20.00 11.16
C ARG A 90 -1.41 -19.50 11.75
N ASN A 91 -1.27 -18.19 11.98
CA ASN A 91 -0.10 -17.64 12.65
C ASN A 91 -0.08 -18.07 14.12
N ARG A 92 1.11 -18.42 14.59
CA ARG A 92 1.35 -18.68 16.00
C ARG A 92 2.07 -17.49 16.59
N VAL A 93 1.36 -16.73 17.41
CA VAL A 93 1.96 -15.58 18.11
C VAL A 93 2.89 -16.13 19.19
N GLN A 94 4.16 -15.77 19.13
CA GLN A 94 5.21 -16.19 20.04
C GLN A 94 5.86 -14.93 20.64
N HIS A 95 6.44 -15.07 21.84
CA HIS A 95 7.34 -14.03 22.34
C HIS A 95 8.64 -14.06 21.55
N ALA A 96 8.96 -12.99 20.87
CA ALA A 96 10.19 -12.88 20.09
C ALA A 96 11.39 -12.69 21.01
N MET A 97 12.31 -13.65 21.03
CA MET A 97 13.54 -13.64 21.82
C MET A 97 14.79 -13.55 20.94
N ILE A 98 14.63 -13.22 19.67
CA ILE A 98 15.76 -13.16 18.73
C ILE A 98 16.62 -11.91 18.88
N GLY A 99 16.16 -10.89 19.57
CA GLY A 99 16.87 -9.60 19.66
C GLY A 99 16.92 -8.88 18.31
N LEU A 100 18.06 -8.29 17.96
CA LEU A 100 18.31 -7.63 16.67
C LEU A 100 17.36 -6.46 16.37
N GLY A 101 16.79 -5.82 17.38
CA GLY A 101 15.80 -4.76 17.23
C GLY A 101 14.35 -5.25 17.08
N TYR A 102 14.10 -6.57 16.99
CA TYR A 102 12.77 -7.15 16.92
C TYR A 102 12.19 -7.34 18.32
N ALA A 103 11.60 -6.30 18.86
CA ALA A 103 10.93 -6.31 20.15
C ALA A 103 9.45 -5.94 19.99
N ASP A 104 8.60 -6.55 20.80
CA ASP A 104 7.18 -6.20 20.84
C ASP A 104 7.02 -4.77 21.36
N THR A 105 6.02 -4.06 20.82
CA THR A 105 5.64 -2.72 21.25
C THR A 105 4.18 -2.68 21.70
N LEU A 106 3.89 -1.82 22.65
CA LEU A 106 2.53 -1.56 23.09
C LEU A 106 1.99 -0.33 22.36
N THR A 107 1.04 -0.55 21.47
CA THR A 107 0.35 0.55 20.80
C THR A 107 -0.75 1.11 21.71
N PRO A 108 -0.67 2.41 22.12
CA PRO A 108 -1.75 3.02 22.86
C PRO A 108 -3.08 2.95 22.10
N ALA A 109 -4.18 2.66 22.81
CA ALA A 109 -5.49 2.50 22.16
C ALA A 109 -5.95 3.76 21.42
N VAL A 110 -5.57 4.93 21.89
CA VAL A 110 -5.87 6.21 21.22
C VAL A 110 -5.11 6.34 19.89
N VAL A 111 -3.86 5.88 19.83
CA VAL A 111 -3.06 5.88 18.59
C VAL A 111 -3.64 4.88 17.60
N LEU A 112 -3.98 3.67 18.07
CA LEU A 112 -4.61 2.66 17.23
C LEU A 112 -5.89 3.20 16.58
N ARG A 113 -6.83 3.68 17.40
CA ARG A 113 -8.15 4.12 16.93
C ARG A 113 -8.11 5.42 16.13
N ASN A 114 -7.38 6.43 16.59
CA ASN A 114 -7.47 7.78 16.05
C ASN A 114 -6.43 8.07 14.95
N VAL A 115 -5.42 7.23 14.83
CA VAL A 115 -4.37 7.37 13.80
C VAL A 115 -4.35 6.17 12.87
N LEU A 116 -4.07 4.97 13.38
CA LEU A 116 -3.89 3.78 12.52
C LEU A 116 -5.17 3.32 11.85
N GLU A 117 -6.33 3.47 12.48
CA GLU A 117 -7.64 3.12 11.91
C GLU A 117 -8.34 4.29 11.20
N ASN A 118 -7.78 5.50 11.27
CA ASN A 118 -8.38 6.67 10.68
C ASN A 118 -8.03 6.78 9.19
N PRO A 119 -9.02 6.75 8.28
CA PRO A 119 -8.75 6.82 6.84
C PRO A 119 -8.12 8.15 6.39
N GLY A 120 -8.21 9.21 7.18
CA GLY A 120 -7.48 10.45 6.93
C GLY A 120 -5.95 10.31 7.09
N TRP A 121 -5.49 9.32 7.86
CA TRP A 121 -4.08 9.06 8.10
C TRP A 121 -3.53 7.88 7.30
N TYR A 122 -4.23 6.76 7.21
CA TYR A 122 -3.74 5.61 6.47
C TYR A 122 -3.93 5.80 4.97
N THR A 123 -2.92 6.30 4.32
CA THR A 123 -2.86 6.44 2.86
C THR A 123 -1.48 6.03 2.36
N ALA A 124 -1.44 5.38 1.19
CA ALA A 124 -0.19 5.08 0.51
C ALA A 124 0.43 6.31 -0.19
N TYR A 125 -0.25 7.47 -0.17
CA TYR A 125 0.22 8.69 -0.82
C TYR A 125 1.46 9.25 -0.13
N THR A 126 2.56 9.33 -0.86
CA THR A 126 3.78 9.97 -0.38
C THR A 126 3.64 11.49 -0.49
N PRO A 127 4.00 12.29 0.54
CA PRO A 127 3.73 13.72 0.58
C PRO A 127 4.75 14.53 -0.25
N TYR A 128 4.85 14.26 -1.54
CA TYR A 128 5.73 15.03 -2.44
C TYR A 128 5.23 16.45 -2.71
N GLN A 129 3.91 16.65 -2.68
CA GLN A 129 3.29 17.95 -2.91
C GLN A 129 2.88 18.56 -1.58
N ALA A 130 3.57 19.62 -1.18
CA ALA A 130 3.30 20.30 0.08
C ALA A 130 1.87 20.85 0.15
N GLU A 131 1.31 21.29 -0.97
CA GLU A 131 -0.01 21.91 -1.07
C GLU A 131 -1.14 20.97 -0.60
N VAL A 132 -1.03 19.68 -0.90
CA VAL A 132 -2.04 18.67 -0.54
C VAL A 132 -1.67 17.87 0.70
N ALA A 133 -0.46 18.02 1.22
CA ALA A 133 0.07 17.20 2.31
C ALA A 133 0.44 18.01 3.57
N GLN A 134 -0.11 19.21 3.75
CA GLN A 134 0.29 20.15 4.82
C GLN A 134 0.22 19.53 6.22
N GLY A 135 -0.90 18.88 6.58
CA GLY A 135 -1.03 18.26 7.90
C GLY A 135 -0.06 17.07 8.11
N ARG A 136 0.25 16.32 7.06
CA ARG A 136 1.24 15.25 7.14
C ARG A 136 2.66 15.79 7.29
N LEU A 137 2.99 16.87 6.60
CA LEU A 137 4.27 17.54 6.73
C LEU A 137 4.47 18.11 8.15
N GLU A 138 3.44 18.66 8.75
CA GLU A 138 3.47 19.10 10.15
C GLU A 138 3.76 17.92 11.09
N ALA A 139 3.12 16.76 10.87
CA ALA A 139 3.41 15.56 11.65
C ALA A 139 4.87 15.08 11.48
N LEU A 140 5.43 15.16 10.27
CA LEU A 140 6.83 14.84 10.02
C LEU A 140 7.79 15.82 10.73
N LEU A 141 7.48 17.10 10.76
CA LEU A 141 8.26 18.09 11.52
C LEU A 141 8.23 17.82 13.04
N ASN A 142 7.07 17.45 13.57
CA ASN A 142 6.95 17.05 14.99
C ASN A 142 7.79 15.80 15.28
N TYR A 143 7.81 14.83 14.36
CA TYR A 143 8.66 13.64 14.49
C TYR A 143 10.15 14.02 14.50
N GLN A 144 10.60 14.89 13.57
CA GLN A 144 11.98 15.36 13.53
C GLN A 144 12.39 16.03 14.86
N GLN A 145 11.53 16.91 15.39
CA GLN A 145 11.79 17.57 16.65
C GLN A 145 11.89 16.58 17.82
N MET A 146 11.00 15.59 17.86
CA MET A 146 11.03 14.53 18.86
C MET A 146 12.34 13.74 18.83
N VAL A 147 12.83 13.39 17.64
CA VAL A 147 14.10 12.67 17.48
C VAL A 147 15.28 13.53 17.91
N ILE A 148 15.30 14.82 17.56
CA ILE A 148 16.31 15.80 18.02
C ILE A 148 16.35 15.85 19.54
N ASP A 149 15.21 15.99 20.18
CA ASP A 149 15.09 16.08 21.64
C ASP A 149 15.55 14.78 22.35
N LEU A 150 15.24 13.62 21.77
CA LEU A 150 15.64 12.31 22.32
C LEU A 150 17.13 12.02 22.16
N THR A 151 17.74 12.44 21.06
CA THR A 151 19.12 12.11 20.72
C THR A 151 20.12 13.18 21.12
N GLY A 152 19.68 14.42 21.31
CA GLY A 152 20.53 15.59 21.54
C GLY A 152 21.34 16.02 20.31
N LEU A 153 21.00 15.50 19.12
CA LEU A 153 21.62 15.93 17.87
C LEU A 153 20.96 17.22 17.37
N GLU A 154 21.70 18.01 16.60
CA GLU A 154 21.23 19.31 16.12
C GLU A 154 20.20 19.22 14.99
N LEU A 155 20.17 18.10 14.27
CA LEU A 155 19.33 17.90 13.09
C LEU A 155 18.88 16.45 13.01
N ALA A 156 17.65 16.25 12.60
CA ALA A 156 17.11 14.95 12.19
C ALA A 156 16.36 15.08 10.87
N ASN A 157 16.33 14.01 10.10
CA ASN A 157 15.40 13.88 8.97
C ASN A 157 14.14 13.12 9.41
N ALA A 158 13.19 12.98 8.50
CA ALA A 158 12.04 12.12 8.66
C ALA A 158 11.78 11.36 7.37
N SER A 159 11.09 10.21 7.47
CA SER A 159 10.51 9.51 6.32
C SER A 159 11.53 8.96 5.31
N LEU A 160 12.41 8.09 5.77
CA LEU A 160 13.14 7.16 4.93
C LEU A 160 12.44 5.79 4.95
N LEU A 161 12.80 4.89 4.03
CA LEU A 161 12.14 3.60 3.86
C LEU A 161 12.21 2.74 5.12
N ASP A 162 13.41 2.59 5.68
CA ASP A 162 13.69 1.85 6.89
C ASP A 162 15.01 2.29 7.53
N GLU A 163 15.32 1.75 8.72
CA GLU A 163 16.52 2.04 9.51
C GLU A 163 17.81 1.77 8.75
N ALA A 164 17.92 0.58 8.15
CA ALA A 164 19.13 0.16 7.44
C ALA A 164 19.36 1.00 6.18
N THR A 165 18.30 1.29 5.43
CA THR A 165 18.36 2.19 4.27
C THR A 165 18.74 3.61 4.70
N ALA A 166 18.22 4.10 5.83
CA ALA A 166 18.59 5.41 6.36
C ALA A 166 20.10 5.50 6.65
N ALA A 167 20.69 4.46 7.24
CA ALA A 167 22.13 4.39 7.48
C ALA A 167 22.94 4.38 6.17
N ALA A 168 22.48 3.63 5.16
CA ALA A 168 23.12 3.59 3.85
C ALA A 168 23.03 4.93 3.09
N GLU A 169 21.90 5.62 3.20
CA GLU A 169 21.73 6.98 2.65
C GLU A 169 22.62 7.99 3.38
N ALA A 170 22.78 7.86 4.69
CA ALA A 170 23.71 8.69 5.48
C ALA A 170 25.15 8.53 4.99
N MET A 171 25.59 7.31 4.69
CA MET A 171 26.91 7.05 4.09
C MET A 171 27.08 7.82 2.77
N SER A 172 26.10 7.73 1.89
CA SER A 172 26.13 8.40 0.58
C SER A 172 26.14 9.93 0.73
N MET A 173 25.34 10.45 1.66
CA MET A 173 25.30 11.88 1.98
C MET A 173 26.62 12.36 2.60
N ALA A 174 27.17 11.63 3.56
CA ALA A 174 28.44 11.96 4.19
C ALA A 174 29.57 12.08 3.15
N ARG A 175 29.61 11.17 2.19
CA ARG A 175 30.60 11.22 1.08
C ARG A 175 30.46 12.46 0.19
N ARG A 176 29.22 12.89 -0.07
CA ARG A 176 28.93 14.04 -0.93
C ARG A 176 29.25 15.37 -0.25
N VAL A 177 28.99 15.49 1.05
CA VAL A 177 29.16 16.75 1.79
C VAL A 177 30.56 16.87 2.42
N SER A 178 31.26 15.75 2.63
CA SER A 178 32.59 15.73 3.20
C SER A 178 33.62 16.33 2.24
N LYS A 179 34.53 17.13 2.77
CA LYS A 179 35.70 17.61 2.04
C LYS A 179 36.83 16.58 1.98
N SER A 180 36.70 15.45 2.66
CA SER A 180 37.66 14.35 2.65
C SER A 180 37.65 13.64 1.31
N GLY A 181 38.82 13.31 0.79
CA GLY A 181 38.97 12.42 -0.37
C GLY A 181 38.85 10.92 -0.04
N SER A 182 38.67 10.57 1.24
CA SER A 182 38.58 9.18 1.68
C SER A 182 37.29 8.51 1.19
N ASN A 183 37.41 7.27 0.75
CA ASN A 183 36.27 6.40 0.46
C ASN A 183 35.87 5.53 1.66
N ARG A 184 36.49 5.70 2.82
CA ARG A 184 36.20 4.90 4.00
C ARG A 184 34.98 5.44 4.75
N PHE A 185 34.11 4.52 5.13
CA PHE A 185 32.97 4.80 5.99
C PHE A 185 32.99 3.82 7.18
N PHE A 186 32.97 4.37 8.39
CA PHE A 186 33.01 3.57 9.61
C PHE A 186 31.59 3.20 10.04
N VAL A 187 31.42 1.92 10.40
CA VAL A 187 30.19 1.40 11.00
C VAL A 187 30.58 0.56 12.24
N ASP A 188 30.01 0.92 13.39
CA ASP A 188 30.25 0.17 14.63
C ASP A 188 29.73 -1.28 14.50
N SER A 189 30.53 -2.24 14.93
CA SER A 189 30.17 -3.67 14.92
C SER A 189 28.99 -4.00 15.85
N GLY A 190 28.65 -3.12 16.78
CA GLY A 190 27.47 -3.23 17.64
C GLY A 190 26.15 -2.82 16.97
N CYS A 191 26.18 -2.29 15.75
CA CYS A 191 24.96 -2.10 14.96
C CYS A 191 24.29 -3.43 14.62
N PHE A 192 23.00 -3.39 14.35
CA PHE A 192 22.29 -4.61 13.95
C PHE A 192 22.88 -5.21 12.67
N PRO A 193 23.05 -6.53 12.61
CA PRO A 193 23.65 -7.21 11.45
C PRO A 193 22.98 -6.85 10.12
N GLN A 194 21.65 -6.78 10.10
CA GLN A 194 20.89 -6.41 8.91
C GLN A 194 21.20 -4.97 8.45
N THR A 195 21.43 -4.04 9.37
CA THR A 195 21.85 -2.67 9.03
C THR A 195 23.24 -2.66 8.40
N ILE A 196 24.18 -3.40 9.01
CA ILE A 196 25.55 -3.53 8.46
C ILE A 196 25.51 -4.15 7.06
N ASP A 197 24.67 -5.16 6.83
CA ASP A 197 24.57 -5.83 5.53
C ASP A 197 24.01 -4.92 4.43
N VAL A 198 23.01 -4.11 4.73
CA VAL A 198 22.47 -3.12 3.77
C VAL A 198 23.51 -2.04 3.47
N VAL A 199 24.18 -1.51 4.49
CA VAL A 199 25.26 -0.52 4.29
C VAL A 199 26.38 -1.12 3.46
N ARG A 200 26.79 -2.37 3.74
CA ARG A 200 27.84 -3.09 2.99
C ARG A 200 27.47 -3.25 1.51
N THR A 201 26.25 -3.68 1.24
CA THR A 201 25.74 -3.83 -0.14
C THR A 201 25.80 -2.50 -0.90
N ARG A 202 25.38 -1.41 -0.29
CA ARG A 202 25.47 -0.08 -0.93
C ARG A 202 26.90 0.39 -1.08
N ALA A 203 27.76 0.16 -0.08
CA ALA A 203 29.18 0.50 -0.13
C ALA A 203 29.90 -0.16 -1.31
N GLU A 204 29.67 -1.45 -1.52
CA GLU A 204 30.26 -2.22 -2.62
C GLU A 204 30.02 -1.57 -4.00
N TYR A 205 28.76 -1.26 -4.29
CA TYR A 205 28.39 -0.70 -5.61
C TYR A 205 28.76 0.78 -5.79
N PHE A 206 28.96 1.50 -4.69
CA PHE A 206 29.45 2.88 -4.74
C PHE A 206 30.97 3.00 -4.63
N GLY A 207 31.69 1.91 -4.46
CA GLY A 207 33.14 1.88 -4.30
C GLY A 207 33.62 2.48 -2.98
N PHE A 208 32.85 2.30 -1.90
CA PHE A 208 33.23 2.71 -0.56
C PHE A 208 33.81 1.53 0.22
N ASP A 209 34.86 1.81 1.00
CA ASP A 209 35.46 0.87 1.95
C ASP A 209 34.71 0.95 3.28
N LEU A 210 34.01 -0.09 3.65
CA LEU A 210 33.36 -0.20 4.96
C LEU A 210 34.37 -0.67 6.00
N VAL A 211 34.57 0.07 7.08
CA VAL A 211 35.50 -0.23 8.17
C VAL A 211 34.84 -0.15 9.53
#